data_7d1d4b76e4e40718be83f7006731a548
#
_entry.id   7d1d4b76e4e40718be83f7006731a548
#
_cell.length_a   1.000
_cell.length_b   1.000
_cell.length_c   1.000
_cell.angle_alpha   90.00
_cell.angle_beta   90.00
_cell.angle_gamma   90.00
#
_symmetry.space_group_name_H-M   'P 1'
#
loop_
_entity.id
_entity.type
_entity.pdbx_description
1 polymer ?
#
loop_
_entity_poly.entity_id
_entity_poly.type
_entity_poly.pdbx_seq_one_letter_code
_entity_poly.pdbx_strand_id
1 'polypeptide(L)'
;MDINELIAIVKKKLESQIIIENIIIEDKSFLHKNHAGNQPNRFHLKIFLKSEQLRKMKKIDSNKKIYKVLSKEMKDFIHSLQILID
;
A
#
# COMPACT_ATOMS: atom_id res chain seq x y z
N MET A 1 -0.18 0.31 16.32
CA MET A 1 -0.84 -0.46 15.25
C MET A 1 0.04 -1.61 14.82
N ASP A 2 -0.50 -2.81 14.80
CA ASP A 2 0.27 -3.96 14.30
C ASP A 2 0.08 -4.10 12.78
N ILE A 3 0.92 -4.94 12.18
CA ILE A 3 0.92 -5.11 10.73
C ILE A 3 -0.40 -5.69 10.20
N ASN A 4 -1.02 -6.57 10.95
CA ASN A 4 -2.28 -7.18 10.51
C ASN A 4 -3.42 -6.16 10.49
N GLU A 5 -3.47 -5.27 11.47
CA GLU A 5 -4.43 -4.17 11.47
C GLU A 5 -4.20 -3.23 10.30
N LEU A 6 -2.94 -2.89 10.03
CA LEU A 6 -2.60 -1.99 8.94
C LEU A 6 -3.01 -2.59 7.60
N ILE A 7 -2.70 -3.86 7.36
CA ILE A 7 -3.07 -4.54 6.12
C ILE A 7 -4.59 -4.54 5.95
N ALA A 8 -5.34 -4.81 7.01
CA ALA A 8 -6.80 -4.80 6.94
C ALA A 8 -7.35 -3.41 6.60
N ILE A 9 -6.80 -2.37 7.19
CA ILE A 9 -7.21 -0.99 6.92
C ILE A 9 -6.90 -0.60 5.48
N VAL A 10 -5.69 -0.90 5.01
CA VAL A 10 -5.27 -0.56 3.64
C VAL A 10 -6.17 -1.27 2.64
N LYS A 11 -6.40 -2.56 2.82
CA LYS A 11 -7.26 -3.35 1.95
C LYS A 11 -8.67 -2.77 1.90
N LYS A 12 -9.26 -2.49 3.05
CA LYS A 12 -10.62 -1.96 3.15
C LYS A 12 -10.74 -0.60 2.47
N LYS A 13 -9.79 0.29 2.70
CA LYS A 13 -9.83 1.62 2.09
C LYS A 13 -9.71 1.56 0.57
N LEU A 14 -8.79 0.75 0.07
CA LEU A 14 -8.62 0.60 -1.38
C LEU A 14 -9.86 -0.01 -2.02
N GLU A 15 -10.42 -1.05 -1.42
CA GLU A 15 -11.62 -1.70 -1.94
C GLU A 15 -12.85 -0.79 -1.90
N SER A 16 -12.88 0.18 -0.98
CA SER A 16 -14.00 1.11 -0.88
C SER A 16 -13.96 2.22 -1.93
N GLN A 17 -12.78 2.51 -2.49
CA GLN A 17 -12.60 3.63 -3.41
C GLN A 17 -12.28 3.21 -4.85
N ILE A 18 -11.89 1.98 -5.05
CA ILE A 18 -11.42 1.46 -6.35
C ILE A 18 -12.06 0.11 -6.60
N ILE A 19 -12.46 -0.14 -7.83
CA ILE A 19 -12.96 -1.46 -8.23
C ILE A 19 -11.75 -2.37 -8.38
N ILE A 20 -11.63 -3.35 -7.49
CA ILE A 20 -10.49 -4.25 -7.43
C ILE A 20 -10.96 -5.69 -7.55
N GLU A 21 -10.40 -6.43 -8.51
CA GLU A 21 -10.72 -7.85 -8.69
C GLU A 21 -9.91 -8.74 -7.74
N ASN A 22 -8.67 -8.34 -7.45
CA ASN A 22 -7.84 -9.05 -6.47
C ASN A 22 -6.82 -8.12 -5.85
N ILE A 23 -6.49 -8.35 -4.57
CA ILE A 23 -5.49 -7.56 -3.87
C ILE A 23 -4.69 -8.46 -2.93
N ILE A 24 -3.37 -8.32 -2.99
CA ILE A 24 -2.45 -9.02 -2.09
C ILE A 24 -1.53 -7.97 -1.50
N ILE A 25 -1.44 -7.93 -0.17
CA ILE A 25 -0.59 -6.98 0.53
C ILE A 25 0.45 -7.77 1.33
N GLU A 26 1.72 -7.45 1.09
CA GLU A 26 2.83 -8.11 1.78
C GLU A 26 3.58 -7.13 2.65
N ASP A 27 3.95 -7.58 3.85
CA ASP A 27 4.85 -6.85 4.74
C ASP A 27 6.30 -7.15 4.32
N LYS A 28 7.01 -6.12 3.88
CA LYS A 28 8.41 -6.22 3.50
C LYS A 28 9.33 -5.52 4.50
N SER A 29 8.85 -5.24 5.69
CA SER A 29 9.61 -4.53 6.72
C SER A 29 10.91 -5.25 7.11
N PHE A 30 10.92 -6.59 7.03
CA PHE A 30 12.08 -7.38 7.37
C PHE A 30 13.29 -7.09 6.47
N LEU A 31 13.06 -6.59 5.25
CA LEU A 31 14.14 -6.24 4.33
C LEU A 31 14.92 -5.00 4.79
N HIS A 32 14.33 -4.21 5.67
CA HIS A 32 14.90 -2.95 6.15
C HIS A 32 15.21 -2.97 7.63
N LYS A 33 15.15 -4.15 8.25
CA LYS A 33 15.23 -4.31 9.70
C LYS A 33 16.49 -3.70 10.31
N ASN A 34 17.61 -3.78 9.61
CA ASN A 34 18.90 -3.33 10.12
C ASN A 34 19.39 -2.03 9.47
N HIS A 35 18.56 -1.37 8.70
CA HIS A 35 18.94 -0.10 8.07
C HIS A 35 18.90 1.03 9.07
N ALA A 36 19.94 1.87 9.04
CA ALA A 36 19.93 3.12 9.78
C ALA A 36 18.75 3.95 9.27
N GLY A 37 17.97 4.51 10.19
CA GLY A 37 16.80 5.29 9.84
C GLY A 37 15.51 4.49 9.71
N ASN A 38 15.58 3.16 9.83
CA ASN A 38 14.38 2.36 9.92
C ASN A 38 13.69 2.68 11.25
N GLN A 39 12.46 3.16 11.18
CA GLN A 39 11.73 3.61 12.35
C GLN A 39 10.82 2.51 12.90
N PRO A 40 10.85 2.26 14.21
CA PRO A 40 9.86 1.37 14.84
C PRO A 40 8.45 1.88 14.53
N ASN A 41 7.50 0.99 14.36
CA ASN A 41 6.10 1.30 14.09
C ASN A 41 5.82 1.86 12.70
N ARG A 42 6.80 1.82 11.80
CA ARG A 42 6.59 2.15 10.40
C ARG A 42 6.94 0.95 9.54
N PHE A 43 6.11 0.72 8.53
CA PHE A 43 6.17 -0.51 7.76
C PHE A 43 6.52 -0.25 6.31
N HIS A 44 7.10 -1.25 5.67
CA HIS A 44 7.36 -1.27 4.23
C HIS A 44 6.40 -2.28 3.62
N LEU A 45 5.52 -1.83 2.75
CA LEU A 45 4.48 -2.67 2.16
C LEU A 45 4.68 -2.84 0.65
N LYS A 46 4.28 -3.99 0.16
CA LYS A 46 4.17 -4.27 -1.26
C LYS A 46 2.74 -4.68 -1.56
N ILE A 47 2.11 -4.00 -2.52
CA ILE A 47 0.72 -4.25 -2.89
C ILE A 47 0.66 -4.73 -4.33
N PHE A 48 0.04 -5.88 -4.51
CA PHE A 48 -0.31 -6.39 -5.84
C PHE A 48 -1.80 -6.17 -6.04
N LEU A 49 -2.16 -5.45 -7.09
CA LEU A 49 -3.55 -5.15 -7.41
C LEU A 49 -3.89 -5.67 -8.79
N LYS A 50 -4.99 -6.42 -8.87
CA LYS A 50 -5.63 -6.68 -10.15
C LYS A 50 -6.85 -5.78 -10.23
N SER A 51 -6.80 -4.79 -11.12
CA SER A 51 -7.86 -3.79 -11.24
C SER A 51 -7.88 -3.27 -12.66
N GLU A 52 -8.95 -3.59 -13.38
CA GLU A 52 -9.13 -3.05 -14.72
C GLU A 52 -9.27 -1.54 -14.70
N GLN A 53 -9.94 -1.01 -13.68
CA GLN A 53 -10.09 0.43 -13.51
C GLN A 53 -8.73 1.13 -13.48
N LEU A 54 -7.80 0.62 -12.67
CA LEU A 54 -6.46 1.21 -12.55
C LEU A 54 -5.60 0.95 -13.78
N ARG A 55 -5.75 -0.23 -14.38
CA ARG A 55 -4.96 -0.59 -15.56
C ARG A 55 -5.24 0.31 -16.76
N LYS A 56 -6.46 0.85 -16.85
CA LYS A 56 -6.84 1.78 -17.92
C LYS A 56 -6.30 3.18 -17.73
N MET A 57 -5.81 3.49 -16.55
CA MET A 57 -5.22 4.78 -16.23
C MET A 57 -3.74 4.80 -16.57
N LYS A 58 -3.19 6.00 -16.78
CA LYS A 58 -1.74 6.15 -16.85
C LYS A 58 -1.15 5.72 -15.51
N LYS A 59 0.02 5.10 -15.55
CA LYS A 59 0.67 4.59 -14.34
C LYS A 59 0.83 5.66 -13.26
N ILE A 60 1.22 6.87 -13.65
CA ILE A 60 1.38 7.97 -12.70
C ILE A 60 0.06 8.31 -12.02
N ASP A 61 -1.04 8.29 -12.77
CA ASP A 61 -2.35 8.64 -12.23
C ASP A 61 -2.90 7.54 -11.31
N SER A 62 -2.72 6.28 -11.67
CA SER A 62 -3.16 5.16 -10.83
C SER A 62 -2.39 5.15 -9.51
N ASN A 63 -1.08 5.41 -9.54
CA ASN A 63 -0.28 5.49 -8.32
C ASN A 63 -0.72 6.67 -7.44
N LYS A 64 -0.95 7.84 -8.04
CA LYS A 64 -1.44 9.01 -7.30
C LYS A 64 -2.77 8.73 -6.61
N LYS A 65 -3.67 8.02 -7.29
CA LYS A 65 -4.96 7.65 -6.70
C LYS A 65 -4.78 6.79 -5.46
N ILE A 66 -3.91 5.79 -5.54
CA ILE A 66 -3.63 4.90 -4.41
C ILE A 66 -3.01 5.69 -3.25
N TYR A 67 -2.01 6.52 -3.51
CA TYR A 67 -1.39 7.34 -2.47
C TYR A 67 -2.38 8.30 -1.84
N LYS A 68 -3.31 8.84 -2.61
CA LYS A 68 -4.35 9.74 -2.08
C LYS A 68 -5.28 9.00 -1.13
N VAL A 69 -5.72 7.80 -1.51
CA VAL A 69 -6.59 6.98 -0.67
C VAL A 69 -5.89 6.63 0.65
N LEU A 70 -4.60 6.35 0.59
CA LEU A 70 -3.81 5.92 1.75
C LEU A 70 -3.02 7.05 2.41
N SER A 71 -3.39 8.31 2.16
CA SER A 71 -2.60 9.45 2.63
C SER A 71 -2.34 9.45 4.13
N LYS A 72 -3.35 9.09 4.93
CA LYS A 72 -3.19 9.02 6.39
C LYS A 72 -2.22 7.91 6.79
N GLU A 73 -2.39 6.74 6.22
CA GLU A 73 -1.54 5.60 6.51
C GLU A 73 -0.11 5.83 6.07
N MET A 74 0.09 6.47 4.92
CA MET A 74 1.42 6.84 4.45
C MET A 74 2.11 7.81 5.41
N LYS A 75 1.36 8.75 5.96
CA LYS A 75 1.90 9.73 6.90
C LYS A 75 2.29 9.08 8.23
N ASP A 76 1.43 8.21 8.76
CA ASP A 76 1.52 7.74 10.14
C ASP A 76 2.19 6.38 10.29
N PHE A 77 2.03 5.47 9.34
CA PHE A 77 2.37 4.06 9.53
C PHE A 77 3.21 3.42 8.45
N ILE A 78 3.21 3.96 7.23
CA ILE A 78 3.92 3.34 6.11
C ILE A 78 5.14 4.18 5.74
N HIS A 79 6.32 3.54 5.80
CA HIS A 79 7.58 4.19 5.41
C HIS A 79 7.78 4.14 3.90
N SER A 80 7.48 3.01 3.29
CA SER A 80 7.56 2.87 1.84
C SER A 80 6.45 1.95 1.33
N LEU A 81 6.02 2.21 0.10
CA LEU A 81 4.95 1.46 -0.54
C LEU A 81 5.34 1.15 -1.97
N GLN A 82 5.41 -0.13 -2.30
CA GLN A 82 5.61 -0.59 -3.67
C GLN A 82 4.27 -1.04 -4.22
N ILE A 83 3.91 -0.56 -5.41
CA ILE A 83 2.61 -0.84 -6.03
C ILE A 83 2.84 -1.54 -7.35
N LEU A 84 2.23 -2.70 -7.52
CA LEU A 84 2.21 -3.44 -8.77
C LEU A 84 0.76 -3.65 -9.19
N ILE A 85 0.42 -3.15 -10.39
CA ILE A 85 -0.93 -3.20 -10.93
C ILE A 85 -0.93 -4.12 -12.16
N ASP A 86 -1.83 -5.09 -12.11
CA ASP A 86 -2.05 -6.02 -13.22
C ASP A 86 -3.40 -5.75 -13.90
#